data_48987187ab2a95ab05d55bd8961f3381
#
_entry.id   48987187ab2a95ab05d55bd8961f3381
#
_cell.length_a   1.000
_cell.length_b   1.000
_cell.length_c   1.000
_cell.angle_alpha   90.00
_cell.angle_beta   90.00
_cell.angle_gamma   90.00
#
_symmetry.space_group_name_H-M   'P 1'
#
loop_
_entity.id
_entity.type
_entity.pdbx_description
1 polymer ?
#
loop_
_entity_poly.entity_id
_entity_poly.type
_entity_poly.pdbx_seq_one_letter_code
_entity_poly.pdbx_strand_id
1 'polypeptide(L)'
;MIDMKDVPAVACDYCGKEIHVQDTHLDQTGVEGAEVKFWACPHCGHRYVVRIYTKEQVKLDEAYVMYAEQLRRRKRVGLSVNPARIRKLENLRKKADDFQKGLKDKYLAKVTALLNGEVVVKAE
;
A
#
# COMPACT_ATOMS: atom_id res chain seq x y z
N MET A 1 25.37 9.48 4.78
CA MET A 1 24.48 10.65 4.96
C MET A 1 23.63 10.81 3.71
N ILE A 2 22.32 10.69 3.84
CA ILE A 2 21.42 10.82 2.68
C ILE A 2 21.32 12.29 2.32
N ASP A 3 21.67 12.62 1.08
CA ASP A 3 21.50 13.98 0.58
C ASP A 3 20.00 14.27 0.48
N MET A 4 19.56 15.38 1.04
CA MET A 4 18.16 15.82 1.02
C MET A 4 17.57 15.89 -0.41
N LYS A 5 18.42 16.01 -1.42
CA LYS A 5 18.00 16.02 -2.82
C LYS A 5 17.52 14.67 -3.31
N ASP A 6 17.94 13.59 -2.66
CA ASP A 6 17.57 12.22 -3.04
C ASP A 6 16.30 11.72 -2.35
N VAL A 7 15.72 12.51 -1.45
CA VAL A 7 14.48 12.15 -0.76
C VAL A 7 13.30 12.48 -1.68
N PRO A 8 12.47 11.49 -2.03
CA PRO A 8 11.29 11.76 -2.84
C PRO A 8 10.38 12.79 -2.19
N ALA A 9 9.98 13.76 -2.98
CA ALA A 9 9.02 14.77 -2.58
C ALA A 9 7.84 14.76 -3.55
N VAL A 10 6.64 14.88 -3.02
CA VAL A 10 5.40 14.95 -3.82
C VAL A 10 4.61 16.18 -3.40
N ALA A 11 3.92 16.80 -4.34
CA ALA A 11 3.03 17.89 -4.02
C ALA A 11 1.69 17.33 -3.55
N CYS A 12 1.17 17.88 -2.45
CA CYS A 12 -0.17 17.54 -2.00
C CYS A 12 -1.20 18.12 -2.96
N ASP A 13 -2.06 17.27 -3.52
CA ASP A 13 -3.11 17.71 -4.45
C ASP A 13 -4.13 18.64 -3.81
N TYR A 14 -4.25 18.59 -2.49
CA TYR A 14 -5.24 19.35 -1.74
C TYR A 14 -4.74 20.74 -1.35
N CYS A 15 -3.51 20.85 -0.83
CA CYS A 15 -2.95 22.13 -0.38
C CYS A 15 -1.81 22.66 -1.26
N GLY A 16 -1.30 21.88 -2.19
CA GLY A 16 -0.24 22.26 -3.12
C GLY A 16 1.15 22.29 -2.52
N LYS A 17 1.29 22.05 -1.22
CA LYS A 17 2.60 22.09 -0.57
C LYS A 17 3.38 20.81 -0.81
N GLU A 18 4.71 20.95 -0.85
CA GLU A 18 5.60 19.81 -1.03
C GLU A 18 5.66 18.97 0.25
N ILE A 19 5.55 17.66 0.08
CA ILE A 19 5.58 16.67 1.15
C ILE A 19 6.81 15.81 0.98
N HIS A 20 7.62 15.70 2.01
CA HIS A 20 8.75 14.77 2.05
C HIS A 20 8.30 13.45 2.68
N VAL A 21 8.66 12.33 2.05
CA VAL A 21 8.26 10.99 2.51
C VAL A 21 8.66 10.75 3.97
N GLN A 22 9.79 11.27 4.40
CA GLN A 22 10.27 11.14 5.77
C GLN A 22 9.39 11.83 6.81
N ASP A 23 8.57 12.80 6.40
CA ASP A 23 7.66 13.54 7.27
C ASP A 23 6.28 12.86 7.39
N THR A 24 6.11 11.73 6.73
CA THR A 24 4.86 10.97 6.77
C THR A 24 5.03 9.69 7.56
N HIS A 25 3.96 9.26 8.24
CA HIS A 25 3.89 7.92 8.80
C HIS A 25 2.59 7.25 8.40
N LEU A 26 2.68 5.94 8.30
CA LEU A 26 1.51 5.14 7.96
C LEU A 26 0.67 4.92 9.21
N ASP A 27 -0.60 5.25 9.08
CA ASP A 27 -1.63 4.92 10.07
C ASP A 27 -2.56 3.85 9.49
N GLN A 28 -3.30 3.22 10.37
CA GLN A 28 -4.21 2.15 9.99
C GLN A 28 -5.54 2.32 10.70
N THR A 29 -6.63 2.09 9.99
CA THR A 29 -7.98 2.11 10.56
C THR A 29 -8.89 1.10 9.86
N GLY A 30 -9.96 0.70 10.53
CA GLY A 30 -11.00 -0.14 9.93
C GLY A 30 -12.06 0.73 9.25
N VAL A 31 -12.40 0.38 8.01
CA VAL A 31 -13.45 1.05 7.24
C VAL A 31 -14.31 -0.02 6.57
N GLU A 32 -15.58 -0.11 6.97
CA GLU A 32 -16.55 -1.03 6.37
C GLU A 32 -16.10 -2.49 6.23
N GLY A 33 -15.45 -3.04 7.26
CA GLY A 33 -14.99 -4.42 7.25
C GLY A 33 -13.64 -4.63 6.57
N ALA A 34 -13.03 -3.58 6.04
CA ALA A 34 -11.68 -3.60 5.51
C ALA A 34 -10.75 -2.81 6.42
N GLU A 35 -9.48 -3.18 6.44
CA GLU A 35 -8.44 -2.37 7.07
C GLU A 35 -7.78 -1.50 6.02
N VAL A 36 -7.53 -0.24 6.35
CA VAL A 36 -6.97 0.73 5.43
C VAL A 36 -5.70 1.30 6.01
N LYS A 37 -4.61 1.22 5.26
CA LYS A 37 -3.38 1.95 5.54
C LYS A 37 -3.39 3.27 4.79
N PHE A 38 -3.10 4.34 5.51
CA PHE A 38 -3.10 5.68 4.97
C PHE A 38 -2.02 6.54 5.60
N TRP A 39 -1.72 7.67 4.98
CA TRP A 39 -0.88 8.70 5.56
C TRP A 39 -1.57 10.06 5.39
N ALA A 40 -1.24 10.99 6.28
CA ALA A 40 -1.82 12.33 6.25
C ALA A 40 -0.78 13.36 5.82
N CYS A 41 -1.21 14.33 5.02
CA CYS A 41 -0.37 15.47 4.68
C CYS A 41 -0.03 16.25 5.96
N PRO A 42 1.27 16.49 6.25
CA PRO A 42 1.66 17.20 7.46
C PRO A 42 1.28 18.69 7.46
N HIS A 43 0.89 19.23 6.31
CA HIS A 43 0.52 20.63 6.17
C HIS A 43 -0.98 20.86 6.28
N CYS A 44 -1.81 20.05 5.62
CA CYS A 44 -3.26 20.26 5.59
C CYS A 44 -4.07 19.15 6.26
N GLY A 45 -3.43 18.02 6.59
CA GLY A 45 -4.09 16.89 7.22
C GLY A 45 -4.89 16.00 6.28
N HIS A 46 -4.91 16.29 4.98
CA HIS A 46 -5.60 15.42 4.01
C HIS A 46 -5.01 14.01 4.04
N ARG A 47 -5.87 13.00 4.10
CA ARG A 47 -5.47 11.61 4.24
C ARG A 47 -5.47 10.90 2.89
N TYR A 48 -4.37 10.22 2.59
CA TYR A 48 -4.18 9.48 1.35
C TYR A 48 -4.12 7.99 1.62
N VAL A 49 -4.95 7.23 0.92
CA VAL A 49 -4.99 5.78 1.05
C VAL A 49 -3.79 5.15 0.36
N VAL A 50 -3.05 4.34 1.09
CA VAL A 50 -1.91 3.59 0.56
C VAL A 50 -2.36 2.20 0.14
N ARG A 51 -3.07 1.49 1.02
CA ARG A 51 -3.48 0.11 0.76
C ARG A 51 -4.76 -0.24 1.49
N ILE A 52 -5.58 -1.04 0.84
CA ILE A 52 -6.83 -1.54 1.40
C ILE A 52 -6.68 -3.05 1.62
N TYR A 53 -6.98 -3.52 2.83
CA TYR A 53 -6.85 -4.92 3.20
C TYR A 53 -8.20 -5.56 3.48
N THR A 54 -8.48 -6.66 2.79
CA THR A 54 -9.51 -7.62 3.17
C THR A 54 -8.80 -8.91 3.60
N LYS A 55 -9.55 -9.88 4.12
CA LYS A 55 -8.98 -11.19 4.48
C LYS A 55 -8.30 -11.85 3.28
N GLU A 56 -8.87 -11.71 2.10
CA GLU A 56 -8.32 -12.28 0.87
C GLU A 56 -7.02 -11.59 0.46
N GLN A 57 -6.96 -10.26 0.58
CA GLN A 57 -5.74 -9.52 0.30
C GLN A 57 -4.61 -9.93 1.25
N VAL A 58 -4.91 -10.07 2.53
CA VAL A 58 -3.93 -10.49 3.54
C VAL A 58 -3.37 -11.88 3.20
N LYS A 59 -4.23 -12.81 2.81
CA LYS A 59 -3.78 -14.16 2.39
C LYS A 59 -2.86 -14.13 1.19
N LEU A 60 -3.18 -13.32 0.19
CA LEU A 60 -2.34 -13.16 -0.99
C LEU A 60 -1.00 -12.54 -0.67
N ASP A 61 -0.99 -11.50 0.16
CA ASP A 61 0.23 -10.84 0.61
C ASP A 61 1.11 -11.77 1.44
N GLU A 62 0.52 -12.53 2.36
CA GLU A 62 1.23 -13.52 3.18
C GLU A 62 1.86 -14.62 2.32
N ALA A 63 1.12 -15.13 1.33
CA ALA A 63 1.65 -16.15 0.43
C ALA A 63 2.88 -15.64 -0.32
N TYR A 64 2.84 -14.42 -0.80
CA TYR A 64 3.98 -13.79 -1.45
C TYR A 64 5.18 -13.62 -0.49
N VAL A 65 4.93 -13.05 0.69
CA VAL A 65 5.99 -12.80 1.69
C VAL A 65 6.63 -14.10 2.17
N MET A 66 5.84 -15.12 2.45
CA MET A 66 6.36 -16.41 2.89
C MET A 66 7.22 -17.08 1.82
N TYR A 67 6.77 -17.04 0.57
CA TYR A 67 7.54 -17.62 -0.52
C TYR A 67 8.83 -16.85 -0.79
N ALA A 68 8.77 -15.52 -0.76
CA ALA A 68 9.96 -14.67 -0.88
C ALA A 68 10.99 -14.97 0.22
N GLU A 69 10.55 -15.19 1.46
CA GLU A 69 11.41 -15.55 2.57
C GLU A 69 12.06 -16.92 2.38
N GLN A 70 11.31 -17.90 1.87
CA GLN A 70 11.87 -19.21 1.53
C GLN A 70 13.00 -19.09 0.51
N LEU A 71 12.82 -18.26 -0.53
CA LEU A 71 13.85 -18.04 -1.54
C LEU A 71 15.08 -17.34 -0.96
N ARG A 72 14.89 -16.38 -0.07
CA ARG A 72 16.02 -15.72 0.62
C ARG A 72 16.81 -16.70 1.47
N ARG A 73 16.15 -17.61 2.19
CA ARG A 73 16.80 -18.65 2.99
C ARG A 73 17.62 -19.59 2.12
N ARG A 74 17.10 -20.01 0.98
CA ARG A 74 17.84 -20.82 0.01
C ARG A 74 19.11 -20.11 -0.43
N LYS A 75 19.03 -18.85 -0.75
CA LYS A 75 20.16 -18.03 -1.16
C LYS A 75 21.22 -17.91 -0.05
N ARG A 76 20.80 -17.72 1.19
CA ARG A 76 21.69 -17.60 2.33
C ARG A 76 22.52 -18.86 2.59
N VAL A 77 21.94 -20.03 2.36
CA VAL A 77 22.64 -21.31 2.54
C VAL A 77 23.33 -21.81 1.27
N GLY A 78 23.46 -20.95 0.26
CA GLY A 78 24.18 -21.28 -0.97
C GLY A 78 23.40 -22.11 -1.97
N LEU A 79 22.11 -22.33 -1.77
CA LEU A 79 21.27 -23.03 -2.72
C LEU A 79 20.84 -22.10 -3.86
N SER A 80 20.87 -22.62 -5.08
CA SER A 80 20.44 -21.85 -6.24
C SER A 80 18.91 -21.68 -6.27
N VAL A 81 18.49 -20.55 -6.83
CA VAL A 81 17.08 -20.26 -7.08
C VAL A 81 16.87 -20.34 -8.58
N ASN A 82 16.13 -21.36 -9.03
CA ASN A 82 15.90 -21.56 -10.47
C ASN A 82 14.84 -20.58 -11.02
N PRO A 83 14.81 -20.38 -12.36
CA PRO A 83 13.86 -19.44 -12.98
C PRO A 83 12.39 -19.76 -12.71
N ALA A 84 12.03 -21.05 -12.55
CA ALA A 84 10.65 -21.43 -12.24
C ALA A 84 10.19 -20.91 -10.88
N ARG A 85 11.09 -20.89 -9.88
CA ARG A 85 10.79 -20.35 -8.55
C ARG A 85 10.62 -18.83 -8.59
N ILE A 86 11.45 -18.16 -9.37
CA ILE A 86 11.34 -16.71 -9.58
C ILE A 86 10.01 -16.37 -10.25
N ARG A 87 9.61 -17.12 -11.27
CA ARG A 87 8.31 -16.92 -11.93
C ARG A 87 7.14 -17.14 -10.98
N LYS A 88 7.22 -18.15 -10.12
CA LYS A 88 6.18 -18.38 -9.11
C LYS A 88 6.07 -17.20 -8.16
N LEU A 89 7.20 -16.63 -7.72
CA LEU A 89 7.21 -15.44 -6.86
C LEU A 89 6.57 -14.25 -7.57
N GLU A 90 6.92 -14.00 -8.81
CA GLU A 90 6.34 -12.92 -9.62
C GLU A 90 4.84 -13.10 -9.82
N ASN A 91 4.39 -14.33 -10.05
CA ASN A 91 2.96 -14.64 -10.19
C ASN A 91 2.19 -14.40 -8.89
N LEU A 92 2.78 -14.73 -7.74
CA LEU A 92 2.17 -14.45 -6.44
C LEU A 92 2.05 -12.94 -6.20
N ARG A 93 3.09 -12.19 -6.55
CA ARG A 93 3.08 -10.73 -6.46
C ARG A 93 2.02 -10.13 -7.37
N LYS A 94 1.96 -10.59 -8.61
CA LYS A 94 0.98 -10.12 -9.58
C LYS A 94 -0.46 -10.37 -9.10
N LYS A 95 -0.74 -11.56 -8.57
CA LYS A 95 -2.05 -11.87 -7.99
C LYS A 95 -2.43 -10.89 -6.88
N ALA A 96 -1.51 -10.64 -5.96
CA ALA A 96 -1.74 -9.71 -4.86
C ALA A 96 -1.96 -8.27 -5.36
N ASP A 97 -1.16 -7.83 -6.33
CA ASP A 97 -1.26 -6.49 -6.90
C ASP A 97 -2.57 -6.32 -7.71
N ASP A 98 -2.95 -7.30 -8.50
CA ASP A 98 -4.19 -7.27 -9.29
C ASP A 98 -5.42 -7.25 -8.37
N PHE A 99 -5.38 -8.01 -7.29
CA PHE A 99 -6.45 -8.01 -6.29
C PHE A 99 -6.56 -6.65 -5.60
N GLN A 100 -5.43 -6.05 -5.21
CA GLN A 100 -5.39 -4.72 -4.61
C GLN A 100 -5.95 -3.66 -5.57
N LYS A 101 -5.61 -3.76 -6.84
CA LYS A 101 -6.12 -2.86 -7.87
C LYS A 101 -7.65 -2.93 -7.96
N GLY A 102 -8.20 -4.14 -7.93
CA GLY A 102 -9.64 -4.36 -7.89
C GLY A 102 -10.30 -3.77 -6.65
N LEU A 103 -9.66 -3.90 -5.47
CA LEU A 103 -10.15 -3.30 -4.23
C LEU A 103 -10.14 -1.77 -4.31
N LYS A 104 -9.07 -1.19 -4.84
CA LYS A 104 -8.98 0.26 -5.02
C LYS A 104 -10.04 0.78 -5.99
N ASP A 105 -10.25 0.10 -7.10
CA ASP A 105 -11.29 0.46 -8.05
C ASP A 105 -12.68 0.44 -7.42
N LYS A 106 -12.91 -0.50 -6.51
CA LYS A 106 -14.20 -0.68 -5.84
C LYS A 106 -14.43 0.27 -4.67
N TYR A 107 -13.40 0.54 -3.86
CA TYR A 107 -13.56 1.18 -2.56
C TYR A 107 -12.79 2.50 -2.38
N LEU A 108 -11.82 2.82 -3.24
CA LEU A 108 -10.90 3.94 -2.99
C LEU A 108 -11.62 5.28 -2.77
N ALA A 109 -12.56 5.63 -3.65
CA ALA A 109 -13.28 6.90 -3.54
C ALA A 109 -14.05 7.01 -2.23
N LYS A 110 -14.73 5.92 -1.84
CA LYS A 110 -15.52 5.85 -0.62
C LYS A 110 -14.65 5.92 0.64
N VAL A 111 -13.56 5.17 0.63
CA VAL A 111 -12.61 5.16 1.75
C VAL A 111 -11.95 6.51 1.91
N THR A 112 -11.53 7.13 0.82
CA THR A 112 -10.94 8.48 0.84
C THR A 112 -11.90 9.50 1.42
N ALA A 113 -13.16 9.46 1.01
CA ALA A 113 -14.20 10.36 1.54
C ALA A 113 -14.40 10.15 3.04
N LEU A 114 -14.47 8.91 3.50
CA LEU A 114 -14.65 8.59 4.92
C LEU A 114 -13.45 9.04 5.77
N LEU A 115 -12.24 8.84 5.30
CA LEU A 115 -11.03 9.22 6.02
C LEU A 115 -10.89 10.73 6.16
N ASN A 116 -11.37 11.49 5.19
CA ASN A 116 -11.25 12.94 5.21
C ASN A 116 -12.49 13.64 5.78
N GLY A 117 -13.39 12.87 6.37
CA GLY A 117 -14.59 13.41 6.98
C GLY A 117 -15.52 14.11 6.00
N GLU A 118 -15.34 13.88 4.71
CA GLU A 118 -16.28 14.35 3.71
C GLU A 118 -17.59 13.63 3.95
N VAL A 119 -18.57 14.40 4.42
CA VAL A 119 -19.94 13.92 4.40
C VAL A 119 -20.27 13.81 2.93
N VAL A 120 -20.19 12.60 2.40
CA VAL A 120 -20.88 12.31 1.15
C VAL A 120 -22.34 12.53 1.49
N VAL A 121 -22.80 13.75 1.28
CA VAL A 121 -24.22 13.99 1.21
C VAL A 121 -24.67 13.10 0.06
N LYS A 122 -25.15 11.96 0.42
CA LYS A 122 -25.88 11.16 -0.55
C LYS A 122 -26.95 12.09 -1.10
N ALA A 123 -26.80 12.43 -2.35
CA ALA A 123 -27.91 13.03 -3.08
C ALA A 123 -29.04 12.02 -3.07
N GLU A 124 -29.77 12.04 -2.04
CA GLU A 124 -30.99 11.27 -1.92
C GLU A 124 -32.11 12.06 -2.56
#